data_4f07d251c26232968069ec7a4feaf223
#
_entry.id   4f07d251c26232968069ec7a4feaf223
#
_cell.length_a   1.000
_cell.length_b   1.000
_cell.length_c   1.000
_cell.angle_alpha   90.00
_cell.angle_beta   90.00
_cell.angle_gamma   90.00
#
_symmetry.space_group_name_H-M   'P 1'
#
loop_
_entity.id
_entity.type
_entity.pdbx_description
1 polymer ?
#
loop_
_entity_poly.entity_id
_entity_poly.type
_entity_poly.pdbx_seq_one_letter_code
_entity_poly.pdbx_strand_id
1 'polypeptide(L)'
;MKFANMQATSYNDTVVRQFAIMTVVWGVVGMLVGVIIAAQLAWPELNLGIPWLSYGRLRPLHTNAVIFAFGGCGLFASAYYVVQRTCNVRLFNDKLAAFTFWGWQLVILLAAITLPLGYTSGKEYAELEWPIDILITLVWVSFAIVFFGTIGTRKVRHIYVANWFFGAFIIAVALLHLVNSAALPVGMMKSYSAYAGVQDAMVQWWYGHNAVGFFLTAGFLGMMYYFIPKQAERPVYSYRLSIVHFWALIFTYMWAGPHHLHYTALPDWTQSIGMVFSLILLAPSWGGMINGIMTLSGAWHKLRDDPILRFLIVSLSFYGMSTFEGPMMSIKTVNALSHYTDWTVGHVHSGALGWVGLVTMGSMYYLSPRLFGQKKMYSVKAIELHFWTATIGIVIYIAAMWIAGVMQGLMWRAVNADGTLTYTFVESVKATFPFYVLRLVGGLLYLGGMCVMLWNVFKTATQGRSVEVQIPMLAAHA
;
A
#
# COMPACT_ATOMS: atom_id res chain seq x y z
N MET A 1 -31.08 32.47 14.43
CA MET A 1 -31.27 31.07 14.86
C MET A 1 -29.92 30.53 15.31
N LYS A 2 -29.66 30.46 16.63
CA LYS A 2 -28.46 29.78 17.19
C LYS A 2 -28.71 28.28 17.09
N PHE A 3 -28.14 27.61 16.13
CA PHE A 3 -28.00 26.16 16.20
C PHE A 3 -27.10 25.87 17.41
N ALA A 4 -27.69 25.42 18.49
CA ALA A 4 -26.96 24.86 19.60
C ALA A 4 -26.13 23.69 19.06
N ASN A 5 -24.84 23.87 18.87
CA ASN A 5 -23.89 22.80 18.62
C ASN A 5 -23.89 21.90 19.85
N MET A 6 -24.76 20.88 19.86
CA MET A 6 -24.53 19.73 20.74
C MET A 6 -23.17 19.17 20.33
N GLN A 7 -22.14 19.46 21.12
CA GLN A 7 -20.80 18.91 20.89
C GLN A 7 -20.95 17.39 20.92
N ALA A 8 -20.64 16.73 19.79
CA ALA A 8 -20.66 15.28 19.73
C ALA A 8 -19.72 14.72 20.82
N THR A 9 -20.27 13.89 21.69
CA THR A 9 -19.57 13.36 22.85
C THR A 9 -18.76 12.09 22.51
N SER A 10 -19.01 11.47 21.35
CA SER A 10 -18.36 10.23 20.93
C SER A 10 -17.70 10.34 19.57
N TYR A 11 -16.67 9.50 19.34
CA TYR A 11 -16.02 9.36 18.04
C TYR A 11 -16.94 8.69 17.02
N ASN A 12 -16.74 8.95 15.72
CA ASN A 12 -17.39 8.21 14.65
C ASN A 12 -16.58 6.94 14.33
N ASP A 13 -16.84 5.87 15.05
CA ASP A 13 -16.21 4.56 14.78
C ASP A 13 -16.99 3.72 13.79
N THR A 14 -18.20 4.13 13.37
CA THR A 14 -19.01 3.37 12.41
C THR A 14 -18.31 3.24 11.06
N VAL A 15 -17.87 4.36 10.48
CA VAL A 15 -17.14 4.35 9.21
C VAL A 15 -15.78 3.67 9.32
N VAL A 16 -15.13 3.78 10.47
CA VAL A 16 -13.86 3.08 10.74
C VAL A 16 -14.07 1.56 10.75
N ARG A 17 -15.13 1.06 11.42
CA ARG A 17 -15.51 -0.36 11.40
C ARG A 17 -15.77 -0.87 9.99
N GLN A 18 -16.53 -0.12 9.20
CA GLN A 18 -16.85 -0.48 7.83
C GLN A 18 -15.59 -0.64 6.98
N PHE A 19 -14.68 0.33 7.01
CA PHE A 19 -13.40 0.24 6.30
C PHE A 19 -12.51 -0.89 6.85
N ALA A 20 -12.45 -1.10 8.17
CA ALA A 20 -11.65 -2.17 8.76
C ALA A 20 -12.13 -3.58 8.35
N ILE A 21 -13.44 -3.81 8.30
CA ILE A 21 -14.02 -5.05 7.79
C ILE A 21 -13.65 -5.25 6.33
N MET A 22 -13.88 -4.21 5.49
CA MET A 22 -13.60 -4.29 4.06
C MET A 22 -12.13 -4.41 3.74
N THR A 23 -11.22 -3.90 4.59
CA THR A 23 -9.79 -4.18 4.47
C THR A 23 -9.52 -5.68 4.48
N VAL A 24 -10.06 -6.40 5.44
CA VAL A 24 -9.83 -7.84 5.55
C VAL A 24 -10.50 -8.62 4.43
N VAL A 25 -11.73 -8.24 4.04
CA VAL A 25 -12.46 -8.87 2.93
C VAL A 25 -11.69 -8.70 1.61
N TRP A 26 -11.34 -7.45 1.28
CA TRP A 26 -10.59 -7.17 0.04
C TRP A 26 -9.15 -7.73 0.08
N GLY A 27 -8.58 -7.87 1.26
CA GLY A 27 -7.31 -8.56 1.43
C GLY A 27 -7.37 -10.01 0.95
N VAL A 28 -8.39 -10.76 1.39
CA VAL A 28 -8.59 -12.15 0.91
C VAL A 28 -8.88 -12.18 -0.58
N VAL A 29 -9.78 -11.32 -1.08
CA VAL A 29 -10.14 -11.31 -2.52
C VAL A 29 -8.94 -10.92 -3.39
N GLY A 30 -8.22 -9.85 -3.04
CA GLY A 30 -7.06 -9.40 -3.82
C GLY A 30 -5.91 -10.40 -3.83
N MET A 31 -5.63 -11.05 -2.68
CA MET A 31 -4.60 -12.10 -2.61
C MET A 31 -5.04 -13.37 -3.34
N LEU A 32 -6.33 -13.72 -3.34
CA LEU A 32 -6.86 -14.85 -4.11
C LEU A 32 -6.64 -14.64 -5.62
N VAL A 33 -6.95 -13.44 -6.14
CA VAL A 33 -6.67 -13.13 -7.56
C VAL A 33 -5.17 -13.24 -7.84
N GLY A 34 -4.30 -12.80 -6.90
CA GLY A 34 -2.86 -12.95 -7.00
C GLY A 34 -2.39 -14.41 -7.09
N VAL A 35 -2.99 -15.30 -6.29
CA VAL A 35 -2.72 -16.73 -6.34
C VAL A 35 -3.16 -17.36 -7.67
N ILE A 36 -4.33 -16.94 -8.18
CA ILE A 36 -4.82 -17.41 -9.48
C ILE A 36 -3.86 -17.03 -10.60
N ILE A 37 -3.43 -15.76 -10.68
CA ILE A 37 -2.48 -15.32 -11.72
C ILE A 37 -1.09 -15.97 -11.55
N ALA A 38 -0.65 -16.25 -10.32
CA ALA A 38 0.58 -16.98 -10.08
C ALA A 38 0.49 -18.42 -10.58
N ALA A 39 -0.68 -19.08 -10.40
CA ALA A 39 -0.94 -20.40 -10.95
C ALA A 39 -0.98 -20.40 -12.49
N GLN A 40 -1.59 -19.37 -13.11
CA GLN A 40 -1.61 -19.20 -14.56
C GLN A 40 -0.23 -18.98 -15.19
N LEU A 41 0.72 -18.40 -14.45
CA LEU A 41 2.11 -18.31 -14.91
C LEU A 41 2.84 -19.65 -14.89
N ALA A 42 2.55 -20.50 -13.89
CA ALA A 42 3.12 -21.83 -13.81
C ALA A 42 2.45 -22.79 -14.81
N TRP A 43 1.13 -22.69 -14.97
CA TRP A 43 0.32 -23.54 -15.83
C TRP A 43 -0.60 -22.69 -16.71
N PRO A 44 -0.16 -22.32 -17.93
CA PRO A 44 -0.92 -21.46 -18.84
C PRO A 44 -2.32 -21.98 -19.20
N GLU A 45 -2.55 -23.28 -19.09
CA GLU A 45 -3.85 -23.93 -19.32
C GLU A 45 -4.94 -23.39 -18.37
N LEU A 46 -4.55 -22.88 -17.20
CA LEU A 46 -5.48 -22.27 -16.24
C LEU A 46 -6.05 -20.92 -16.70
N ASN A 47 -5.62 -20.38 -17.84
CA ASN A 47 -6.33 -19.29 -18.52
C ASN A 47 -7.65 -19.73 -19.14
N LEU A 48 -7.89 -21.04 -19.29
CA LEU A 48 -9.13 -21.70 -19.74
C LEU A 48 -9.67 -21.22 -21.10
N GLY A 49 -8.90 -20.44 -21.85
CA GLY A 49 -9.37 -19.82 -23.09
C GLY A 49 -10.48 -18.78 -22.90
N ILE A 50 -10.72 -18.34 -21.67
CA ILE A 50 -11.77 -17.36 -21.33
C ILE A 50 -11.15 -15.95 -21.23
N PRO A 51 -11.50 -14.99 -22.13
CA PRO A 51 -10.83 -13.69 -22.20
C PRO A 51 -10.77 -12.93 -20.86
N TRP A 52 -11.90 -12.86 -20.14
CA TRP A 52 -11.99 -12.10 -18.88
C TRP A 52 -11.33 -12.81 -17.67
N LEU A 53 -10.93 -14.06 -17.81
CA LEU A 53 -10.16 -14.80 -16.80
C LEU A 53 -8.69 -14.96 -17.17
N SER A 54 -8.25 -14.40 -18.29
CA SER A 54 -6.85 -14.49 -18.72
C SER A 54 -5.94 -13.71 -17.77
N TYR A 55 -4.69 -14.14 -17.66
CA TYR A 55 -3.65 -13.47 -16.89
C TYR A 55 -3.59 -11.96 -17.16
N GLY A 56 -3.62 -11.57 -18.44
CA GLY A 56 -3.52 -10.17 -18.85
C GLY A 56 -4.68 -9.29 -18.36
N ARG A 57 -5.85 -9.89 -18.09
CA ARG A 57 -7.02 -9.18 -17.52
C ARG A 57 -7.04 -9.23 -16.00
N LEU A 58 -6.61 -10.34 -15.40
CA LEU A 58 -6.60 -10.49 -13.95
C LEU A 58 -5.40 -9.80 -13.28
N ARG A 59 -4.28 -9.60 -13.98
CA ARG A 59 -3.10 -8.94 -13.43
C ARG A 59 -3.39 -7.50 -12.99
N PRO A 60 -3.94 -6.58 -13.83
CA PRO A 60 -4.32 -5.25 -13.37
C PRO A 60 -5.43 -5.28 -12.30
N LEU A 61 -6.36 -6.21 -12.38
CA LEU A 61 -7.37 -6.41 -11.33
C LEU A 61 -6.72 -6.73 -9.98
N HIS A 62 -5.75 -7.67 -9.96
CA HIS A 62 -5.00 -8.01 -8.75
C HIS A 62 -4.31 -6.77 -8.18
N THR A 63 -3.59 -6.05 -9.01
CA THR A 63 -2.83 -4.86 -8.59
C THR A 63 -3.75 -3.80 -7.96
N ASN A 64 -4.87 -3.48 -8.62
CA ASN A 64 -5.84 -2.53 -8.08
C ASN A 64 -6.51 -3.03 -6.80
N ALA A 65 -6.82 -4.32 -6.72
CA ALA A 65 -7.45 -4.91 -5.53
C ALA A 65 -6.53 -4.86 -4.31
N VAL A 66 -5.25 -5.19 -4.44
CA VAL A 66 -4.33 -5.19 -3.29
C VAL A 66 -3.89 -3.79 -2.89
N ILE A 67 -3.69 -2.87 -3.84
CA ILE A 67 -3.27 -1.50 -3.53
C ILE A 67 -4.45 -0.68 -3.01
N PHE A 68 -5.52 -0.58 -3.80
CA PHE A 68 -6.59 0.39 -3.55
C PHE A 68 -7.76 -0.20 -2.75
N ALA A 69 -8.12 -1.48 -2.95
CA ALA A 69 -9.19 -2.07 -2.15
C ALA A 69 -8.66 -2.50 -0.76
N PHE A 70 -7.66 -3.37 -0.68
CA PHE A 70 -7.08 -3.79 0.60
C PHE A 70 -6.32 -2.65 1.28
N GLY A 71 -5.26 -2.13 0.66
CA GLY A 71 -4.41 -1.08 1.23
C GLY A 71 -5.18 0.23 1.43
N GLY A 72 -6.01 0.64 0.45
CA GLY A 72 -6.83 1.84 0.53
C GLY A 72 -7.84 1.80 1.68
N CYS A 73 -8.60 0.71 1.83
CA CYS A 73 -9.51 0.57 2.99
C CYS A 73 -8.76 0.61 4.31
N GLY A 74 -7.57 0.00 4.40
CA GLY A 74 -6.71 0.06 5.59
C GLY A 74 -6.25 1.48 5.91
N LEU A 75 -5.88 2.25 4.90
CA LEU A 75 -5.50 3.67 5.04
C LEU A 75 -6.68 4.54 5.49
N PHE A 76 -7.86 4.40 4.88
CA PHE A 76 -9.06 5.15 5.29
C PHE A 76 -9.46 4.82 6.72
N ALA A 77 -9.50 3.53 7.10
CA ALA A 77 -9.79 3.11 8.47
C ALA A 77 -8.81 3.74 9.46
N SER A 78 -7.52 3.66 9.16
CA SER A 78 -6.46 4.15 10.03
C SER A 78 -6.45 5.67 10.11
N ALA A 79 -6.56 6.39 8.98
CA ALA A 79 -6.55 7.84 8.96
C ALA A 79 -7.75 8.42 9.74
N TYR A 80 -8.95 7.89 9.53
CA TYR A 80 -10.15 8.32 10.27
C TYR A 80 -10.07 7.97 11.76
N TYR A 81 -9.52 6.82 12.10
CA TYR A 81 -9.30 6.48 13.49
C TYR A 81 -8.29 7.38 14.17
N VAL A 82 -7.12 7.55 13.55
CA VAL A 82 -5.99 8.29 14.12
C VAL A 82 -6.30 9.78 14.25
N VAL A 83 -6.85 10.41 13.20
CA VAL A 83 -7.12 11.85 13.24
C VAL A 83 -8.10 12.24 14.33
N GLN A 84 -9.15 11.45 14.57
CA GLN A 84 -10.09 11.71 15.66
C GLN A 84 -9.41 11.67 17.04
N ARG A 85 -8.59 10.63 17.28
CA ARG A 85 -7.92 10.39 18.57
C ARG A 85 -6.83 11.39 18.85
N THR A 86 -6.04 11.75 17.85
CA THR A 86 -4.95 12.71 18.00
C THR A 86 -5.42 14.16 18.03
N CYS A 87 -6.61 14.43 17.51
CA CYS A 87 -7.24 15.76 17.53
C CYS A 87 -8.27 15.92 18.68
N ASN A 88 -8.64 14.84 19.38
CA ASN A 88 -9.68 14.78 20.41
C ASN A 88 -11.04 15.38 19.94
N VAL A 89 -11.43 15.06 18.70
CA VAL A 89 -12.71 15.49 18.10
C VAL A 89 -13.30 14.38 17.26
N ARG A 90 -14.62 14.42 17.05
CA ARG A 90 -15.32 13.60 16.07
C ARG A 90 -14.93 14.00 14.66
N LEU A 91 -15.08 13.13 13.68
CA LEU A 91 -14.91 13.47 12.26
C LEU A 91 -15.74 14.71 11.89
N PHE A 92 -15.15 15.58 11.08
CA PHE A 92 -15.72 16.88 10.70
C PHE A 92 -17.13 16.76 10.12
N ASN A 93 -17.40 15.73 9.32
CA ASN A 93 -18.70 15.52 8.70
C ASN A 93 -18.97 14.03 8.50
N ASP A 94 -19.95 13.48 9.25
CA ASP A 94 -20.32 12.06 9.21
C ASP A 94 -20.92 11.64 7.87
N LYS A 95 -21.67 12.51 7.18
CA LYS A 95 -22.27 12.20 5.88
C LYS A 95 -21.20 12.07 4.79
N LEU A 96 -20.24 12.99 4.76
CA LEU A 96 -19.12 12.90 3.83
C LEU A 96 -18.22 11.71 4.14
N ALA A 97 -18.01 11.35 5.41
CA ALA A 97 -17.29 10.15 5.78
C ALA A 97 -17.98 8.87 5.30
N ALA A 98 -19.31 8.81 5.42
CA ALA A 98 -20.11 7.71 4.87
C ALA A 98 -20.08 7.68 3.33
N PHE A 99 -20.17 8.84 2.67
CA PHE A 99 -20.00 8.94 1.21
C PHE A 99 -18.61 8.45 0.77
N THR A 100 -17.54 8.80 1.50
CA THR A 100 -16.19 8.29 1.22
C THR A 100 -16.16 6.77 1.25
N PHE A 101 -16.82 6.14 2.23
CA PHE A 101 -16.87 4.67 2.31
C PHE A 101 -17.63 4.05 1.13
N TRP A 102 -18.87 4.45 0.91
CA TRP A 102 -19.70 3.84 -0.13
C TRP A 102 -19.21 4.15 -1.54
N GLY A 103 -18.73 5.38 -1.76
CA GLY A 103 -18.15 5.77 -3.04
C GLY A 103 -16.88 4.96 -3.35
N TRP A 104 -16.02 4.72 -2.34
CA TRP A 104 -14.85 3.89 -2.53
C TRP A 104 -15.19 2.43 -2.82
N GLN A 105 -16.22 1.85 -2.13
CA GLN A 105 -16.69 0.50 -2.46
C GLN A 105 -17.27 0.43 -3.88
N LEU A 106 -17.96 1.46 -4.33
CA LEU A 106 -18.46 1.55 -5.71
C LEU A 106 -17.31 1.59 -6.73
N VAL A 107 -16.25 2.37 -6.48
CA VAL A 107 -15.03 2.38 -7.33
C VAL A 107 -14.43 0.99 -7.43
N ILE A 108 -14.28 0.28 -6.31
CA ILE A 108 -13.74 -1.08 -6.29
C ILE A 108 -14.60 -2.05 -7.11
N LEU A 109 -15.92 -1.96 -6.96
CA LEU A 109 -16.85 -2.80 -7.73
C LEU A 109 -16.77 -2.51 -9.23
N LEU A 110 -16.72 -1.25 -9.62
CA LEU A 110 -16.56 -0.85 -11.02
C LEU A 110 -15.23 -1.35 -11.60
N ALA A 111 -14.14 -1.25 -10.85
CA ALA A 111 -12.85 -1.81 -11.24
C ALA A 111 -12.92 -3.34 -11.43
N ALA A 112 -13.58 -4.04 -10.49
CA ALA A 112 -13.75 -5.49 -10.56
C ALA A 112 -14.56 -5.96 -11.79
N ILE A 113 -15.40 -5.10 -12.35
CA ILE A 113 -16.19 -5.37 -13.56
C ILE A 113 -15.42 -4.94 -14.81
N THR A 114 -14.91 -3.71 -14.83
CA THR A 114 -14.38 -3.11 -16.06
C THR A 114 -13.03 -3.66 -16.48
N LEU A 115 -12.13 -3.95 -15.54
CA LEU A 115 -10.79 -4.48 -15.84
C LEU A 115 -10.84 -5.88 -16.48
N PRO A 116 -11.60 -6.88 -15.96
CA PRO A 116 -11.74 -8.17 -16.64
C PRO A 116 -12.41 -8.04 -18.02
N LEU A 117 -13.35 -7.12 -18.20
CA LEU A 117 -13.97 -6.84 -19.49
C LEU A 117 -13.02 -6.14 -20.48
N GLY A 118 -11.88 -5.62 -20.00
CA GLY A 118 -10.84 -5.00 -20.81
C GLY A 118 -10.99 -3.52 -21.03
N TYR A 119 -11.83 -2.85 -20.29
CA TYR A 119 -11.88 -1.40 -20.26
C TYR A 119 -10.74 -0.89 -19.39
N THR A 120 -9.69 -0.40 -20.03
CA THR A 120 -8.48 0.06 -19.35
C THR A 120 -7.80 1.16 -20.15
N SER A 121 -7.25 2.16 -19.45
CA SER A 121 -6.38 3.18 -20.04
C SER A 121 -4.99 2.64 -20.41
N GLY A 122 -4.59 1.49 -19.85
CA GLY A 122 -3.25 0.91 -19.98
C GLY A 122 -2.18 1.56 -19.10
N LYS A 123 -2.52 2.54 -18.27
CA LYS A 123 -1.59 3.19 -17.32
C LYS A 123 -1.48 2.37 -16.04
N GLU A 124 -0.28 1.95 -15.68
CA GLU A 124 -0.06 1.12 -14.49
C GLU A 124 -0.43 1.88 -13.20
N TYR A 125 -1.17 1.23 -12.31
CA TYR A 125 -1.79 1.79 -11.09
C TYR A 125 -2.85 2.89 -11.36
N ALA A 126 -3.23 3.11 -12.61
CA ALA A 126 -4.23 4.08 -13.05
C ALA A 126 -4.98 3.56 -14.28
N GLU A 127 -5.29 2.27 -14.26
CA GLU A 127 -5.87 1.55 -15.41
C GLU A 127 -7.32 1.92 -15.69
N LEU A 128 -8.02 2.54 -14.73
CA LEU A 128 -9.46 2.83 -14.84
C LEU A 128 -9.73 3.94 -15.88
N GLU A 129 -10.90 3.89 -16.48
CA GLU A 129 -11.31 4.87 -17.49
C GLU A 129 -11.96 6.11 -16.85
N TRP A 130 -11.95 7.20 -17.58
CA TRP A 130 -12.29 8.56 -17.14
C TRP A 130 -13.57 8.72 -16.30
N PRO A 131 -14.71 7.99 -16.52
CA PRO A 131 -15.88 8.16 -15.66
C PRO A 131 -15.61 7.69 -14.22
N ILE A 132 -14.80 6.64 -14.07
CA ILE A 132 -14.42 6.11 -12.76
C ILE A 132 -13.38 7.03 -12.10
N ASP A 133 -12.47 7.63 -12.88
CA ASP A 133 -11.51 8.62 -12.38
C ASP A 133 -12.19 9.86 -11.80
N ILE A 134 -13.29 10.31 -12.42
CA ILE A 134 -14.13 11.38 -11.85
C ILE A 134 -14.72 10.95 -10.51
N LEU A 135 -15.26 9.74 -10.41
CA LEU A 135 -15.79 9.22 -9.14
C LEU A 135 -14.71 9.11 -8.07
N ILE A 136 -13.51 8.63 -8.43
CA ILE A 136 -12.33 8.60 -7.54
C ILE A 136 -12.03 10.02 -7.03
N THR A 137 -12.02 11.01 -7.92
CA THR A 137 -11.78 12.41 -7.56
C THR A 137 -12.80 12.92 -6.53
N LEU A 138 -14.10 12.66 -6.73
CA LEU A 138 -15.15 13.08 -5.81
C LEU A 138 -15.01 12.42 -4.42
N VAL A 139 -14.72 11.12 -4.40
CA VAL A 139 -14.48 10.38 -3.15
C VAL A 139 -13.24 10.91 -2.44
N TRP A 140 -12.17 11.19 -3.18
CA TRP A 140 -10.92 11.68 -2.63
C TRP A 140 -11.06 13.09 -2.04
N VAL A 141 -11.77 13.98 -2.73
CA VAL A 141 -12.11 15.32 -2.21
C VAL A 141 -12.93 15.23 -0.92
N SER A 142 -13.92 14.33 -0.87
CA SER A 142 -14.68 14.08 0.36
C SER A 142 -13.79 13.60 1.50
N PHE A 143 -12.87 12.69 1.25
CA PHE A 143 -11.89 12.23 2.22
C PHE A 143 -11.01 13.38 2.73
N ALA A 144 -10.49 14.20 1.82
CA ALA A 144 -9.68 15.38 2.15
C ALA A 144 -10.45 16.37 3.04
N ILE A 145 -11.69 16.70 2.68
CA ILE A 145 -12.54 17.61 3.47
C ILE A 145 -12.76 17.06 4.89
N VAL A 146 -13.08 15.77 5.01
CA VAL A 146 -13.30 15.16 6.33
C VAL A 146 -12.02 15.15 7.15
N PHE A 147 -10.90 14.74 6.56
CA PHE A 147 -9.62 14.66 7.28
C PHE A 147 -9.10 16.03 7.71
N PHE A 148 -8.98 16.98 6.79
CA PHE A 148 -8.46 18.33 7.10
C PHE A 148 -9.45 19.15 7.91
N GLY A 149 -10.74 18.99 7.70
CA GLY A 149 -11.79 19.58 8.54
C GLY A 149 -11.69 19.11 10.00
N THR A 150 -11.40 17.81 10.21
CA THR A 150 -11.16 17.26 11.56
C THR A 150 -9.91 17.86 12.20
N ILE A 151 -8.82 18.04 11.44
CA ILE A 151 -7.63 18.76 11.92
C ILE A 151 -7.95 20.22 12.24
N GLY A 152 -8.74 20.90 11.40
CA GLY A 152 -9.16 22.29 11.60
C GLY A 152 -9.95 22.51 12.89
N THR A 153 -10.75 21.53 13.30
CA THR A 153 -11.59 21.57 14.52
C THR A 153 -10.93 20.94 15.75
N ARG A 154 -9.64 20.59 15.67
CA ARG A 154 -8.91 19.91 16.76
C ARG A 154 -8.95 20.71 18.08
N LYS A 155 -9.00 19.99 19.19
CA LYS A 155 -8.96 20.53 20.54
C LYS A 155 -7.56 20.51 21.17
N VAL A 156 -6.56 20.07 20.45
CA VAL A 156 -5.14 20.06 20.85
C VAL A 156 -4.34 21.08 20.03
N ARG A 157 -3.28 21.66 20.59
CA ARG A 157 -2.49 22.70 19.88
C ARG A 157 -1.64 22.12 18.77
N HIS A 158 -0.98 20.99 19.00
CA HIS A 158 -0.08 20.37 18.05
C HIS A 158 -0.81 19.44 17.06
N ILE A 159 -0.20 19.21 15.91
CA ILE A 159 -0.60 18.18 14.95
C ILE A 159 0.44 17.05 15.06
N TYR A 160 0.00 15.86 15.46
CA TYR A 160 0.88 14.70 15.63
C TYR A 160 1.46 14.24 14.29
N VAL A 161 2.71 13.76 14.28
CA VAL A 161 3.44 13.39 13.05
C VAL A 161 2.70 12.39 12.14
N ALA A 162 1.93 11.46 12.69
CA ALA A 162 1.10 10.56 11.88
C ALA A 162 0.15 11.32 10.95
N ASN A 163 -0.45 12.41 11.43
CA ASN A 163 -1.33 13.25 10.62
C ASN A 163 -0.58 14.04 9.55
N TRP A 164 0.71 14.33 9.73
CA TRP A 164 1.52 14.95 8.66
C TRP A 164 1.66 13.99 7.49
N PHE A 165 2.00 12.73 7.77
CA PHE A 165 2.12 11.69 6.75
C PHE A 165 0.79 11.42 6.03
N PHE A 166 -0.33 11.32 6.78
CA PHE A 166 -1.65 11.20 6.15
C PHE A 166 -2.02 12.43 5.33
N GLY A 167 -1.73 13.65 5.81
CA GLY A 167 -1.98 14.88 5.07
C GLY A 167 -1.18 14.95 3.77
N ALA A 168 0.10 14.62 3.80
CA ALA A 168 0.95 14.58 2.62
C ALA A 168 0.46 13.52 1.61
N PHE A 169 0.09 12.33 2.08
CA PHE A 169 -0.53 11.28 1.29
C PHE A 169 -1.79 11.79 0.57
N ILE A 170 -2.71 12.43 1.28
CA ILE A 170 -3.97 12.91 0.71
C ILE A 170 -3.73 13.96 -0.38
N ILE A 171 -2.86 14.94 -0.12
CA ILE A 171 -2.57 16.03 -1.06
C ILE A 171 -1.83 15.50 -2.28
N ALA A 172 -0.77 14.74 -2.06
CA ALA A 172 0.06 14.24 -3.16
C ALA A 172 -0.73 13.31 -4.09
N VAL A 173 -1.51 12.37 -3.55
CA VAL A 173 -2.30 11.45 -4.37
C VAL A 173 -3.39 12.18 -5.16
N ALA A 174 -3.99 13.24 -4.61
CA ALA A 174 -4.92 14.08 -5.37
C ALA A 174 -4.26 14.70 -6.62
N LEU A 175 -3.08 15.30 -6.44
CA LEU A 175 -2.34 15.89 -7.56
C LEU A 175 -1.88 14.85 -8.58
N LEU A 176 -1.36 13.74 -8.10
CA LEU A 176 -0.91 12.62 -8.93
C LEU A 176 -2.05 12.07 -9.79
N HIS A 177 -3.21 11.83 -9.17
CA HIS A 177 -4.38 11.31 -9.86
C HIS A 177 -4.86 12.30 -10.94
N LEU A 178 -5.09 13.56 -10.58
CA LEU A 178 -5.58 14.57 -11.53
C LEU A 178 -4.66 14.76 -12.74
N VAL A 179 -3.34 14.80 -12.51
CA VAL A 179 -2.38 15.00 -13.61
C VAL A 179 -2.27 13.75 -14.47
N ASN A 180 -2.13 12.56 -13.89
CA ASN A 180 -1.92 11.32 -14.65
C ASN A 180 -3.19 10.86 -15.39
N SER A 181 -4.38 11.09 -14.83
CA SER A 181 -5.67 10.73 -15.44
C SER A 181 -6.20 11.78 -16.41
N ALA A 182 -5.42 12.84 -16.71
CA ALA A 182 -5.81 13.82 -17.73
C ALA A 182 -5.91 13.13 -19.10
N ALA A 183 -7.13 13.09 -19.65
CA ALA A 183 -7.45 12.32 -20.84
C ALA A 183 -8.50 13.03 -21.70
N LEU A 184 -8.53 12.69 -22.98
CA LEU A 184 -9.52 13.12 -23.96
C LEU A 184 -10.53 11.99 -24.19
N PRO A 185 -11.76 12.09 -23.66
CA PRO A 185 -12.80 11.08 -23.86
C PRO A 185 -13.22 10.98 -25.33
N VAL A 186 -13.30 9.75 -25.84
CA VAL A 186 -13.81 9.47 -27.20
C VAL A 186 -15.01 8.52 -27.17
N GLY A 187 -15.34 8.00 -25.99
CA GLY A 187 -16.49 7.18 -25.68
C GLY A 187 -16.67 7.02 -24.18
N MET A 188 -17.79 6.41 -23.74
CA MET A 188 -18.11 6.28 -22.33
C MET A 188 -17.00 5.52 -21.54
N MET A 189 -16.42 4.50 -22.13
CA MET A 189 -15.37 3.68 -21.51
C MET A 189 -14.13 3.63 -22.38
N LYS A 190 -13.80 4.76 -23.04
CA LYS A 190 -12.60 4.92 -23.85
C LYS A 190 -12.15 6.37 -23.87
N SER A 191 -10.88 6.55 -23.56
CA SER A 191 -10.18 7.84 -23.66
C SER A 191 -8.76 7.65 -24.18
N TYR A 192 -8.11 8.74 -24.51
CA TYR A 192 -6.69 8.81 -24.83
C TYR A 192 -6.00 9.79 -23.89
N SER A 193 -4.75 9.51 -23.53
CA SER A 193 -3.97 10.41 -22.68
C SER A 193 -3.89 11.81 -23.29
N ALA A 194 -3.93 12.84 -22.45
CA ALA A 194 -3.65 14.22 -22.87
C ALA A 194 -2.18 14.45 -23.24
N TYR A 195 -1.30 13.51 -22.92
CA TYR A 195 0.13 13.53 -23.16
C TYR A 195 0.50 12.55 -24.29
N ALA A 196 1.65 12.77 -24.94
CA ALA A 196 2.08 11.94 -26.05
C ALA A 196 3.55 11.52 -25.92
N GLY A 197 3.87 10.33 -26.44
CA GLY A 197 5.23 9.81 -26.54
C GLY A 197 5.92 9.67 -25.19
N VAL A 198 7.20 10.06 -25.13
CA VAL A 198 8.00 9.96 -23.91
C VAL A 198 7.49 10.85 -22.77
N GLN A 199 6.76 11.92 -23.11
CA GLN A 199 6.14 12.79 -22.11
C GLN A 199 5.00 12.07 -21.38
N ASP A 200 4.20 11.27 -22.09
CA ASP A 200 3.18 10.42 -21.44
C ASP A 200 3.83 9.39 -20.52
N ALA A 201 4.91 8.75 -20.95
CA ALA A 201 5.69 7.84 -20.12
C ALA A 201 6.27 8.54 -18.87
N MET A 202 6.74 9.78 -19.02
CA MET A 202 7.26 10.56 -17.89
C MET A 202 6.17 10.92 -16.88
N VAL A 203 5.01 11.37 -17.33
CA VAL A 203 3.86 11.65 -16.46
C VAL A 203 3.37 10.37 -15.79
N GLN A 204 3.29 9.26 -16.52
CA GLN A 204 2.93 7.96 -15.99
C GLN A 204 3.87 7.53 -14.87
N TRP A 205 5.18 7.68 -15.02
CA TRP A 205 6.13 7.21 -14.01
C TRP A 205 6.43 8.24 -12.92
N TRP A 206 6.17 9.53 -13.18
CA TRP A 206 6.02 10.48 -12.08
C TRP A 206 4.85 10.07 -11.17
N TYR A 207 3.71 9.69 -11.75
CA TYR A 207 2.59 9.11 -11.00
C TYR A 207 2.96 7.77 -10.37
N GLY A 208 3.44 6.80 -11.14
CA GLY A 208 3.66 5.43 -10.69
C GLY A 208 4.64 5.34 -9.51
N HIS A 209 5.78 6.04 -9.60
CA HIS A 209 6.74 6.11 -8.50
C HIS A 209 6.17 6.84 -7.29
N ASN A 210 5.50 7.97 -7.49
CA ASN A 210 4.93 8.74 -6.39
C ASN A 210 3.66 8.08 -5.80
N ALA A 211 2.94 7.24 -6.54
CA ALA A 211 1.89 6.39 -5.99
C ALA A 211 2.47 5.42 -4.95
N VAL A 212 3.60 4.76 -5.23
CA VAL A 212 4.27 3.95 -4.21
C VAL A 212 4.89 4.80 -3.10
N GLY A 213 5.38 6.01 -3.40
CA GLY A 213 5.96 6.94 -2.42
C GLY A 213 4.94 7.55 -1.46
N PHE A 214 3.78 7.96 -1.96
CA PHE A 214 2.78 8.65 -1.13
C PHE A 214 1.63 7.72 -0.71
N PHE A 215 1.08 6.90 -1.60
CA PHE A 215 0.03 5.97 -1.21
C PHE A 215 0.61 4.80 -0.41
N LEU A 216 1.58 4.05 -0.95
CA LEU A 216 2.11 2.83 -0.31
C LEU A 216 3.22 3.09 0.72
N THR A 217 3.76 4.31 0.81
CA THR A 217 4.78 4.62 1.82
C THR A 217 4.30 5.69 2.80
N ALA A 218 4.06 6.93 2.39
CA ALA A 218 3.70 8.01 3.32
C ALA A 218 2.43 7.70 4.12
N GLY A 219 1.36 7.21 3.49
CA GLY A 219 0.14 6.81 4.16
C GLY A 219 0.39 5.74 5.25
N PHE A 220 1.17 4.72 4.93
CA PHE A 220 1.49 3.63 5.88
C PHE A 220 2.50 4.03 6.95
N LEU A 221 3.35 5.03 6.69
CA LEU A 221 4.16 5.66 7.73
C LEU A 221 3.29 6.41 8.76
N GLY A 222 2.19 7.00 8.33
CA GLY A 222 1.18 7.52 9.25
C GLY A 222 0.65 6.43 10.19
N MET A 223 0.39 5.23 9.67
CA MET A 223 0.02 4.07 10.49
C MET A 223 1.14 3.66 11.45
N MET A 224 2.36 3.54 10.95
CA MET A 224 3.55 3.20 11.73
C MET A 224 3.71 4.13 12.95
N TYR A 225 3.70 5.44 12.73
CA TYR A 225 3.88 6.42 13.81
C TYR A 225 2.77 6.43 14.86
N TYR A 226 1.63 5.84 14.57
CA TYR A 226 0.56 5.70 15.55
C TYR A 226 0.53 4.31 16.20
N PHE A 227 0.47 3.24 15.40
CA PHE A 227 0.19 1.91 15.92
C PHE A 227 1.38 1.28 16.64
N ILE A 228 2.63 1.52 16.19
CA ILE A 228 3.81 0.97 16.87
C ILE A 228 3.97 1.54 18.29
N PRO A 229 3.98 2.87 18.49
CA PRO A 229 4.04 3.45 19.82
C PRO A 229 2.90 2.99 20.75
N LYS A 230 1.69 2.88 20.17
CA LYS A 230 0.51 2.44 20.94
C LYS A 230 0.58 0.97 21.35
N GLN A 231 0.97 0.08 20.45
CA GLN A 231 1.09 -1.35 20.75
C GLN A 231 2.30 -1.65 21.65
N ALA A 232 3.41 -0.96 21.43
CA ALA A 232 4.59 -1.08 22.28
C ALA A 232 4.43 -0.42 23.65
N GLU A 233 3.42 0.45 23.84
CA GLU A 233 3.25 1.31 25.02
C GLU A 233 4.50 2.16 25.31
N ARG A 234 5.08 2.69 24.26
CA ARG A 234 6.30 3.50 24.31
C ARG A 234 6.12 4.77 23.46
N PRO A 235 6.73 5.90 23.83
CA PRO A 235 6.78 7.05 22.94
C PRO A 235 7.65 6.73 21.71
N VAL A 236 7.44 7.46 20.62
CA VAL A 236 8.33 7.43 19.46
C VAL A 236 9.76 7.69 19.93
N TYR A 237 10.72 6.88 19.48
CA TYR A 237 12.12 6.94 19.90
C TYR A 237 12.70 8.35 19.78
N SER A 238 12.54 8.99 18.62
CA SER A 238 12.98 10.36 18.39
C SER A 238 11.97 11.15 17.58
N TYR A 239 11.30 12.11 18.23
CA TYR A 239 10.39 13.01 17.53
C TYR A 239 11.11 13.96 16.58
N ARG A 240 12.37 14.35 16.90
CA ARG A 240 13.21 15.14 15.99
C ARG A 240 13.55 14.36 14.72
N LEU A 241 13.88 13.08 14.85
CA LEU A 241 14.13 12.23 13.70
C LEU A 241 12.87 12.06 12.83
N SER A 242 11.67 12.03 13.44
CA SER A 242 10.43 11.97 12.67
C SER A 242 10.18 13.24 11.83
N ILE A 243 10.61 14.41 12.31
CA ILE A 243 10.55 15.67 11.54
C ILE A 243 11.49 15.61 10.32
N VAL A 244 12.73 15.18 10.54
CA VAL A 244 13.72 15.04 9.46
C VAL A 244 13.24 13.99 8.45
N HIS A 245 12.77 12.84 8.93
CA HIS A 245 12.20 11.78 8.09
C HIS A 245 11.08 12.32 7.20
N PHE A 246 10.11 13.01 7.78
CA PHE A 246 8.98 13.55 7.03
C PHE A 246 9.43 14.49 5.91
N TRP A 247 10.12 15.57 6.24
CA TRP A 247 10.46 16.60 5.25
C TRP A 247 11.42 16.10 4.18
N ALA A 248 12.45 15.35 4.58
CA ALA A 248 13.42 14.80 3.62
C ALA A 248 12.74 13.78 2.69
N LEU A 249 11.89 12.90 3.22
CA LEU A 249 11.19 11.90 2.42
C LEU A 249 10.25 12.54 1.39
N ILE A 250 9.34 13.42 1.86
CA ILE A 250 8.32 14.05 1.02
C ILE A 250 8.95 14.85 -0.12
N PHE A 251 9.98 15.64 0.17
CA PHE A 251 10.68 16.41 -0.85
C PHE A 251 11.39 15.51 -1.88
N THR A 252 12.08 14.48 -1.40
CA THR A 252 12.94 13.65 -2.25
C THR A 252 12.13 12.73 -3.17
N TYR A 253 10.99 12.19 -2.72
CA TYR A 253 10.17 11.29 -3.52
C TYR A 253 9.72 11.89 -4.84
N MET A 254 9.40 13.17 -4.86
CA MET A 254 8.82 13.84 -6.04
C MET A 254 9.70 13.76 -7.29
N TRP A 255 11.01 13.58 -7.13
CA TRP A 255 11.98 13.66 -8.22
C TRP A 255 12.52 12.30 -8.69
N ALA A 256 12.20 11.23 -7.97
CA ALA A 256 12.80 9.92 -8.21
C ALA A 256 12.17 9.15 -9.39
N GLY A 257 10.95 9.50 -9.84
CA GLY A 257 10.19 8.78 -10.87
C GLY A 257 10.93 8.45 -12.17
N PRO A 258 11.77 9.33 -12.74
CA PRO A 258 12.49 9.06 -13.99
C PRO A 258 13.42 7.84 -13.96
N HIS A 259 13.74 7.28 -12.79
CA HIS A 259 14.51 6.04 -12.71
C HIS A 259 13.79 4.83 -13.35
N HIS A 260 12.48 4.89 -13.51
CA HIS A 260 11.73 3.87 -14.27
C HIS A 260 11.93 3.95 -15.79
N LEU A 261 12.55 5.00 -16.27
CA LEU A 261 12.72 5.30 -17.70
C LEU A 261 14.17 5.33 -18.14
N HIS A 262 15.06 4.60 -17.43
CA HIS A 262 16.42 4.40 -17.87
C HIS A 262 16.46 3.73 -19.25
N TYR A 263 17.42 4.15 -20.10
CA TYR A 263 17.61 3.61 -21.47
C TYR A 263 16.42 3.82 -22.41
N THR A 264 15.56 4.81 -22.13
CA THR A 264 14.46 5.23 -23.00
C THR A 264 14.82 6.52 -23.76
N ALA A 265 13.90 7.04 -24.56
CA ALA A 265 14.05 8.33 -25.25
C ALA A 265 13.95 9.56 -24.30
N LEU A 266 13.75 9.37 -23.00
CA LEU A 266 13.80 10.46 -22.03
C LEU A 266 15.22 11.04 -21.98
N PRO A 267 15.41 12.38 -21.90
CA PRO A 267 16.73 12.98 -21.78
C PRO A 267 17.57 12.38 -20.65
N ASP A 268 18.85 12.14 -20.90
CA ASP A 268 19.71 11.43 -19.95
C ASP A 268 19.87 12.15 -18.60
N TRP A 269 19.90 13.49 -18.61
CA TRP A 269 19.95 14.26 -17.36
C TRP A 269 18.73 14.02 -16.47
N THR A 270 17.54 13.83 -17.05
CA THR A 270 16.31 13.52 -16.31
C THR A 270 16.39 12.12 -15.69
N GLN A 271 16.88 11.14 -16.44
CA GLN A 271 17.13 9.78 -15.94
C GLN A 271 18.13 9.80 -14.77
N SER A 272 19.20 10.60 -14.90
CA SER A 272 20.21 10.77 -13.87
C SER A 272 19.68 11.45 -12.60
N ILE A 273 18.79 12.45 -12.73
CA ILE A 273 18.08 13.03 -11.59
C ILE A 273 17.26 11.95 -10.86
N GLY A 274 16.50 11.14 -11.60
CA GLY A 274 15.73 10.03 -11.02
C GLY A 274 16.61 9.09 -10.20
N MET A 275 17.78 8.71 -10.71
CA MET A 275 18.75 7.89 -9.98
C MET A 275 19.27 8.58 -8.72
N VAL A 276 19.73 9.83 -8.83
CA VAL A 276 20.33 10.57 -7.69
C VAL A 276 19.32 10.76 -6.57
N PHE A 277 18.11 11.19 -6.87
CA PHE A 277 17.07 11.36 -5.85
C PHE A 277 16.63 10.03 -5.25
N SER A 278 16.63 8.94 -6.00
CA SER A 278 16.39 7.59 -5.48
C SER A 278 17.46 7.17 -4.46
N LEU A 279 18.74 7.46 -4.73
CA LEU A 279 19.83 7.17 -3.79
C LEU A 279 19.72 8.04 -2.52
N ILE A 280 19.34 9.31 -2.65
CA ILE A 280 19.13 10.21 -1.50
C ILE A 280 17.98 9.70 -0.61
N LEU A 281 16.95 9.08 -1.17
CA LEU A 281 15.81 8.50 -0.43
C LEU A 281 16.22 7.43 0.58
N LEU A 282 17.36 6.78 0.40
CA LEU A 282 17.86 5.80 1.36
C LEU A 282 17.99 6.39 2.77
N ALA A 283 18.53 7.59 2.89
CA ALA A 283 18.77 8.22 4.19
C ALA A 283 17.47 8.49 4.99
N PRO A 284 16.44 9.19 4.46
CA PRO A 284 15.21 9.40 5.21
C PRO A 284 14.44 8.10 5.45
N SER A 285 14.39 7.18 4.49
CA SER A 285 13.67 5.91 4.65
C SER A 285 14.25 5.06 5.77
N TRP A 286 15.57 4.92 5.82
CA TRP A 286 16.23 4.20 6.91
C TRP A 286 16.16 4.95 8.24
N GLY A 287 16.18 6.28 8.21
CA GLY A 287 15.91 7.09 9.40
C GLY A 287 14.54 6.78 10.00
N GLY A 288 13.51 6.65 9.16
CA GLY A 288 12.17 6.23 9.58
C GLY A 288 12.11 4.80 10.10
N MET A 289 12.75 3.85 9.42
CA MET A 289 12.87 2.46 9.88
C MET A 289 13.53 2.38 11.24
N ILE A 290 14.68 3.01 11.41
CA ILE A 290 15.41 3.03 12.69
C ILE A 290 14.56 3.66 13.79
N ASN A 291 13.90 4.78 13.52
CA ASN A 291 13.03 5.44 14.49
C ASN A 291 11.88 4.53 14.96
N GLY A 292 11.25 3.82 14.03
CA GLY A 292 10.18 2.87 14.34
C GLY A 292 10.68 1.66 15.14
N ILE A 293 11.76 1.02 14.72
CA ILE A 293 12.34 -0.14 15.41
C ILE A 293 12.85 0.25 16.80
N MET A 294 13.56 1.35 16.93
CA MET A 294 14.10 1.83 18.21
C MET A 294 13.02 2.32 19.19
N THR A 295 11.79 2.50 18.73
CA THR A 295 10.64 2.70 19.65
C THR A 295 10.48 1.55 20.62
N LEU A 296 11.00 0.34 20.31
CA LEU A 296 11.06 -0.79 21.23
C LEU A 296 12.27 -0.76 22.19
N SER A 297 13.12 0.26 22.15
CA SER A 297 14.25 0.34 23.07
C SER A 297 13.79 0.20 24.53
N GLY A 298 14.33 -0.79 25.25
CA GLY A 298 13.89 -1.18 26.60
C GLY A 298 12.60 -2.01 26.67
N ALA A 299 12.01 -2.41 25.53
CA ALA A 299 10.78 -3.22 25.49
C ALA A 299 10.86 -4.39 24.48
N TRP A 300 12.05 -4.82 24.09
CA TRP A 300 12.27 -5.90 23.11
C TRP A 300 11.65 -7.24 23.53
N HIS A 301 11.55 -7.49 24.83
CA HIS A 301 10.91 -8.70 25.39
C HIS A 301 9.45 -8.83 24.94
N LYS A 302 8.74 -7.73 24.69
CA LYS A 302 7.34 -7.74 24.25
C LYS A 302 7.15 -8.47 22.91
N LEU A 303 8.17 -8.53 22.05
CA LEU A 303 8.09 -9.27 20.78
C LEU A 303 7.87 -10.79 20.98
N ARG A 304 8.23 -11.35 22.15
CA ARG A 304 8.03 -12.78 22.42
C ARG A 304 6.56 -13.12 22.64
N ASP A 305 5.81 -12.21 23.24
CA ASP A 305 4.46 -12.50 23.75
C ASP A 305 3.37 -11.80 22.94
N ASP A 306 3.72 -10.77 22.13
CA ASP A 306 2.78 -9.97 21.38
C ASP A 306 2.92 -10.17 19.86
N PRO A 307 2.07 -11.03 19.26
CA PRO A 307 2.12 -11.27 17.81
C PRO A 307 1.68 -10.05 16.98
N ILE A 308 0.86 -9.13 17.53
CA ILE A 308 0.50 -7.90 16.82
C ILE A 308 1.73 -7.00 16.67
N LEU A 309 2.52 -6.89 17.73
CA LEU A 309 3.76 -6.13 17.69
C LEU A 309 4.78 -6.75 16.72
N ARG A 310 4.81 -8.09 16.60
CA ARG A 310 5.64 -8.77 15.58
C ARG A 310 5.26 -8.35 14.17
N PHE A 311 3.97 -8.33 13.83
CA PHE A 311 3.52 -7.81 12.52
C PHE A 311 4.05 -6.40 12.25
N LEU A 312 3.90 -5.51 13.22
CA LEU A 312 4.29 -4.10 13.09
C LEU A 312 5.81 -3.91 12.96
N ILE A 313 6.61 -4.68 13.71
CA ILE A 313 8.07 -4.53 13.69
C ILE A 313 8.70 -5.25 12.50
N VAL A 314 8.22 -6.43 12.13
CA VAL A 314 8.71 -7.13 10.95
C VAL A 314 8.37 -6.36 9.67
N SER A 315 7.22 -5.67 9.64
CA SER A 315 6.90 -4.76 8.52
C SER A 315 7.96 -3.68 8.32
N LEU A 316 8.54 -3.13 9.40
CA LEU A 316 9.63 -2.15 9.30
C LEU A 316 10.92 -2.75 8.74
N SER A 317 11.21 -4.01 9.04
CA SER A 317 12.37 -4.69 8.45
C SER A 317 12.20 -4.81 6.93
N PHE A 318 10.99 -5.16 6.46
CA PHE A 318 10.68 -5.16 5.03
C PHE A 318 10.66 -3.76 4.43
N TYR A 319 10.21 -2.74 5.17
CA TYR A 319 10.33 -1.35 4.74
C TYR A 319 11.78 -0.94 4.49
N GLY A 320 12.66 -1.24 5.43
CA GLY A 320 14.10 -0.98 5.29
C GLY A 320 14.73 -1.75 4.13
N MET A 321 14.37 -3.02 3.95
CA MET A 321 14.86 -3.86 2.86
C MET A 321 14.40 -3.33 1.49
N SER A 322 13.12 -3.08 1.31
CA SER A 322 12.58 -2.59 0.03
C SER A 322 13.08 -1.19 -0.32
N THR A 323 13.27 -0.31 0.68
CA THR A 323 13.82 1.03 0.49
C THR A 323 15.34 1.08 0.38
N PHE A 324 16.04 -0.02 0.61
CA PHE A 324 17.42 -0.24 0.17
C PHE A 324 17.48 -0.74 -1.28
N GLU A 325 16.65 -1.73 -1.59
CA GLU A 325 16.62 -2.39 -2.89
C GLU A 325 16.19 -1.42 -4.01
N GLY A 326 15.16 -0.58 -3.78
CA GLY A 326 14.70 0.41 -4.75
C GLY A 326 15.80 1.36 -5.22
N PRO A 327 16.48 2.08 -4.33
CA PRO A 327 17.65 2.89 -4.67
C PRO A 327 18.76 2.12 -5.37
N MET A 328 19.08 0.92 -4.95
CA MET A 328 20.07 0.06 -5.61
C MET A 328 19.66 -0.25 -7.05
N MET A 329 18.42 -0.64 -7.29
CA MET A 329 17.88 -0.92 -8.63
C MET A 329 17.74 0.34 -9.50
N SER A 330 17.75 1.54 -8.92
CA SER A 330 17.75 2.81 -9.65
C SER A 330 19.12 3.14 -10.26
N ILE A 331 20.20 2.52 -9.81
CA ILE A 331 21.55 2.69 -10.37
C ILE A 331 21.53 2.13 -11.80
N LYS A 332 21.93 2.94 -12.79
CA LYS A 332 21.81 2.57 -14.22
C LYS A 332 22.37 1.19 -14.54
N THR A 333 23.54 0.83 -14.04
CA THR A 333 24.17 -0.48 -14.28
C THR A 333 23.39 -1.64 -13.65
N VAL A 334 22.83 -1.46 -12.46
CA VAL A 334 21.96 -2.46 -11.82
C VAL A 334 20.61 -2.53 -12.54
N ASN A 335 20.05 -1.37 -12.91
CA ASN A 335 18.81 -1.28 -13.64
C ASN A 335 18.87 -2.00 -14.99
N ALA A 336 20.00 -1.91 -15.69
CA ALA A 336 20.23 -2.64 -16.94
C ALA A 336 20.13 -4.17 -16.79
N LEU A 337 20.36 -4.71 -15.59
CA LEU A 337 20.16 -6.13 -15.28
C LEU A 337 18.75 -6.45 -14.79
N SER A 338 18.19 -5.57 -13.94
CA SER A 338 16.94 -5.85 -13.21
C SER A 338 15.68 -5.43 -13.95
N HIS A 339 15.75 -4.43 -14.85
CA HIS A 339 14.56 -3.85 -15.49
C HIS A 339 13.81 -4.90 -16.32
N TYR A 340 12.50 -4.96 -16.17
CA TYR A 340 11.57 -5.93 -16.78
C TYR A 340 11.74 -7.39 -16.32
N THR A 341 12.65 -7.69 -15.41
CA THR A 341 12.80 -9.03 -14.84
C THR A 341 11.90 -9.26 -13.62
N ASP A 342 11.78 -10.53 -13.20
CA ASP A 342 11.08 -10.91 -11.96
C ASP A 342 11.75 -10.35 -10.69
N TRP A 343 12.97 -9.83 -10.77
CA TRP A 343 13.56 -9.08 -9.65
C TRP A 343 12.71 -7.86 -9.26
N THR A 344 12.18 -7.14 -10.26
CA THR A 344 11.24 -6.01 -10.00
C THR A 344 9.97 -6.50 -9.29
N VAL A 345 9.49 -7.69 -9.65
CA VAL A 345 8.33 -8.32 -8.98
C VAL A 345 8.67 -8.70 -7.54
N GLY A 346 9.87 -9.24 -7.28
CA GLY A 346 10.37 -9.52 -5.93
C GLY A 346 10.44 -8.26 -5.08
N HIS A 347 11.02 -7.18 -5.64
CA HIS A 347 11.10 -5.87 -4.99
C HIS A 347 9.72 -5.33 -4.60
N VAL A 348 8.79 -5.28 -5.55
CA VAL A 348 7.44 -4.75 -5.29
C VAL A 348 6.70 -5.57 -4.24
N HIS A 349 6.87 -6.90 -4.21
CA HIS A 349 6.20 -7.75 -3.23
C HIS A 349 6.88 -7.72 -1.85
N SER A 350 8.19 -7.44 -1.77
CA SER A 350 8.83 -7.16 -0.47
C SER A 350 8.25 -5.91 0.18
N GLY A 351 7.95 -4.88 -0.61
CA GLY A 351 7.24 -3.69 -0.16
C GLY A 351 5.74 -3.92 0.07
N ALA A 352 5.02 -4.50 -0.91
CA ALA A 352 3.57 -4.64 -0.85
C ALA A 352 3.09 -5.69 0.17
N LEU A 353 3.71 -6.86 0.23
CA LEU A 353 3.35 -7.90 1.20
C LEU A 353 4.05 -7.69 2.54
N GLY A 354 5.37 -7.41 2.50
CA GLY A 354 6.19 -7.30 3.69
C GLY A 354 5.95 -5.99 4.44
N TRP A 355 6.06 -4.85 3.79
CA TRP A 355 5.82 -3.56 4.45
C TRP A 355 4.32 -3.25 4.58
N VAL A 356 3.65 -3.01 3.46
CA VAL A 356 2.25 -2.57 3.43
C VAL A 356 1.32 -3.61 4.03
N GLY A 357 1.46 -4.87 3.63
CA GLY A 357 0.62 -5.95 4.11
C GLY A 357 0.73 -6.17 5.61
N LEU A 358 1.95 -6.35 6.14
CA LEU A 358 2.12 -6.65 7.57
C LEU A 358 1.74 -5.47 8.47
N VAL A 359 2.06 -4.21 8.09
CA VAL A 359 1.63 -3.06 8.91
C VAL A 359 0.11 -2.90 8.89
N THR A 360 -0.55 -3.18 7.77
CA THR A 360 -2.01 -3.18 7.66
C THR A 360 -2.63 -4.24 8.57
N MET A 361 -2.16 -5.48 8.47
CA MET A 361 -2.65 -6.60 9.29
C MET A 361 -2.46 -6.34 10.77
N GLY A 362 -1.27 -5.90 11.19
CA GLY A 362 -0.99 -5.52 12.57
C GLY A 362 -1.92 -4.42 13.07
N SER A 363 -2.16 -3.39 12.25
CA SER A 363 -3.07 -2.29 12.58
C SER A 363 -4.53 -2.75 12.68
N MET A 364 -4.99 -3.63 11.78
CA MET A 364 -6.35 -4.18 11.84
C MET A 364 -6.54 -5.10 13.05
N TYR A 365 -5.54 -5.88 13.43
CA TYR A 365 -5.56 -6.64 14.68
C TYR A 365 -5.59 -5.75 15.93
N TYR A 366 -4.89 -4.60 15.90
CA TYR A 366 -4.98 -3.58 16.95
C TYR A 366 -6.38 -2.95 17.02
N LEU A 367 -6.97 -2.61 15.87
CA LEU A 367 -8.25 -1.91 15.80
C LEU A 367 -9.44 -2.82 16.11
N SER A 368 -9.46 -4.04 15.59
CA SER A 368 -10.64 -4.91 15.61
C SER A 368 -11.24 -5.10 17.03
N PRO A 369 -10.50 -5.49 18.07
CA PRO A 369 -11.13 -5.64 19.39
C PRO A 369 -11.68 -4.32 19.91
N ARG A 370 -11.00 -3.20 19.67
CA ARG A 370 -11.42 -1.87 20.12
C ARG A 370 -12.68 -1.39 19.43
N LEU A 371 -12.83 -1.69 18.14
CA LEU A 371 -13.99 -1.32 17.36
C LEU A 371 -15.24 -2.18 17.66
N PHE A 372 -15.03 -3.39 18.16
CA PHE A 372 -16.11 -4.32 18.51
C PHE A 372 -16.28 -4.52 20.03
N GLY A 373 -15.75 -3.63 20.84
CA GLY A 373 -15.93 -3.63 22.29
C GLY A 373 -15.35 -4.86 22.98
N GLN A 374 -14.31 -5.46 22.41
CA GLN A 374 -13.63 -6.62 22.98
C GLN A 374 -12.30 -6.20 23.63
N LYS A 375 -11.86 -6.91 24.66
CA LYS A 375 -10.56 -6.68 25.28
C LYS A 375 -9.40 -7.19 24.43
N LYS A 376 -9.62 -8.24 23.62
CA LYS A 376 -8.64 -8.91 22.77
C LYS A 376 -9.33 -9.55 21.57
N MET A 377 -8.54 -9.95 20.58
CA MET A 377 -9.01 -10.78 19.48
C MET A 377 -9.55 -12.12 19.98
N TYR A 378 -10.48 -12.71 19.23
CA TYR A 378 -11.07 -14.03 19.54
C TYR A 378 -9.99 -15.08 19.81
N SER A 379 -8.96 -15.14 18.97
CA SER A 379 -7.85 -16.08 19.10
C SER A 379 -6.49 -15.40 18.89
N VAL A 380 -5.67 -15.33 19.95
CA VAL A 380 -4.28 -14.86 19.86
C VAL A 380 -3.40 -15.88 19.12
N LYS A 381 -3.66 -17.20 19.32
CA LYS A 381 -2.96 -18.26 18.55
C LYS A 381 -3.18 -18.17 17.06
N ALA A 382 -4.36 -17.73 16.62
CA ALA A 382 -4.62 -17.50 15.20
C ALA A 382 -3.83 -16.31 14.65
N ILE A 383 -3.60 -15.25 15.45
CA ILE A 383 -2.71 -14.14 15.05
C ILE A 383 -1.28 -14.67 14.84
N GLU A 384 -0.81 -15.51 15.75
CA GLU A 384 0.53 -16.10 15.68
C GLU A 384 0.68 -17.01 14.46
N LEU A 385 -0.29 -17.88 14.22
CA LEU A 385 -0.32 -18.71 12.99
C LEU A 385 -0.27 -17.86 11.73
N HIS A 386 -1.11 -16.82 11.65
CA HIS A 386 -1.12 -15.89 10.52
C HIS A 386 0.24 -15.20 10.34
N PHE A 387 0.85 -14.72 11.43
CA PHE A 387 2.16 -14.07 11.38
C PHE A 387 3.21 -14.96 10.71
N TRP A 388 3.33 -16.21 11.16
CA TRP A 388 4.33 -17.13 10.63
C TRP A 388 4.03 -17.56 9.20
N THR A 389 2.79 -17.90 8.87
CA THR A 389 2.43 -18.29 7.50
C THR A 389 2.63 -17.15 6.52
N ALA A 390 2.25 -15.93 6.87
CA ALA A 390 2.48 -14.76 6.05
C ALA A 390 3.98 -14.47 5.87
N THR A 391 4.75 -14.43 6.96
CA THR A 391 6.18 -14.11 6.91
C THR A 391 6.97 -15.14 6.12
N ILE A 392 6.74 -16.43 6.34
CA ILE A 392 7.38 -17.52 5.58
C ILE A 392 6.96 -17.43 4.09
N GLY A 393 5.67 -17.18 3.84
CA GLY A 393 5.16 -17.01 2.48
C GLY A 393 5.84 -15.87 1.73
N ILE A 394 6.02 -14.71 2.38
CA ILE A 394 6.75 -13.57 1.79
C ILE A 394 8.19 -13.96 1.47
N VAL A 395 8.91 -14.57 2.41
CA VAL A 395 10.34 -14.92 2.21
C VAL A 395 10.51 -15.89 1.05
N ILE A 396 9.68 -16.93 0.95
CA ILE A 396 9.70 -17.86 -0.18
C ILE A 396 9.42 -17.13 -1.49
N TYR A 397 8.39 -16.26 -1.51
CA TYR A 397 7.99 -15.53 -2.68
C TYR A 397 9.10 -14.62 -3.22
N ILE A 398 9.63 -13.73 -2.36
CA ILE A 398 10.62 -12.75 -2.79
C ILE A 398 11.95 -13.40 -3.16
N ALA A 399 12.39 -14.42 -2.43
CA ALA A 399 13.62 -15.15 -2.75
C ALA A 399 13.51 -15.82 -4.13
N ALA A 400 12.37 -16.46 -4.43
CA ALA A 400 12.11 -17.05 -5.73
C ALA A 400 12.17 -16.01 -6.85
N MET A 401 11.55 -14.83 -6.66
CA MET A 401 11.53 -13.78 -7.66
C MET A 401 12.89 -13.09 -7.83
N TRP A 402 13.68 -12.92 -6.76
CA TRP A 402 15.04 -12.39 -6.88
C TRP A 402 15.94 -13.32 -7.68
N ILE A 403 15.92 -14.63 -7.37
CA ILE A 403 16.74 -15.61 -8.09
C ILE A 403 16.30 -15.68 -9.56
N ALA A 404 15.00 -15.78 -9.82
CA ALA A 404 14.46 -15.79 -11.18
C ALA A 404 14.84 -14.53 -11.95
N GLY A 405 14.69 -13.34 -11.34
CA GLY A 405 14.96 -12.08 -12.00
C GLY A 405 16.42 -11.84 -12.31
N VAL A 406 17.33 -12.16 -11.39
CA VAL A 406 18.78 -12.10 -11.66
C VAL A 406 19.16 -13.06 -12.79
N MET A 407 18.65 -14.29 -12.76
CA MET A 407 18.88 -15.28 -13.81
C MET A 407 18.35 -14.80 -15.16
N GLN A 408 17.13 -14.27 -15.22
CA GLN A 408 16.55 -13.70 -16.45
C GLN A 408 17.44 -12.59 -17.01
N GLY A 409 17.83 -11.63 -16.19
CA GLY A 409 18.67 -10.51 -16.60
C GLY A 409 20.03 -10.96 -17.15
N LEU A 410 20.65 -11.97 -16.56
CA LEU A 410 21.91 -12.55 -17.03
C LEU A 410 21.71 -13.31 -18.37
N MET A 411 20.65 -14.11 -18.49
CA MET A 411 20.35 -14.87 -19.71
C MET A 411 20.01 -13.95 -20.89
N TRP A 412 19.22 -12.88 -20.66
CA TRP A 412 18.82 -11.95 -21.73
C TRP A 412 19.96 -11.09 -22.26
N ARG A 413 21.03 -10.95 -21.50
CA ARG A 413 22.22 -10.16 -21.85
C ARG A 413 23.39 -11.02 -22.37
N ALA A 414 23.28 -12.33 -22.29
CA ALA A 414 24.32 -13.23 -22.78
C ALA A 414 24.32 -13.23 -24.31
N VAL A 415 25.46 -12.86 -24.91
CA VAL A 415 25.68 -12.85 -26.36
C VAL A 415 26.92 -13.67 -26.73
N ASN A 416 26.86 -14.35 -27.86
CA ASN A 416 27.95 -15.07 -28.46
C ASN A 416 28.96 -14.10 -29.10
N ALA A 417 30.11 -14.61 -29.48
CA ALA A 417 31.17 -13.81 -30.13
C ALA A 417 30.72 -13.16 -31.46
N ASP A 418 29.77 -13.75 -32.15
CA ASP A 418 29.16 -13.23 -33.38
C ASP A 418 28.00 -12.24 -33.14
N GLY A 419 27.69 -11.90 -31.89
CA GLY A 419 26.62 -10.98 -31.50
C GLY A 419 25.24 -11.60 -31.43
N THR A 420 25.06 -12.89 -31.68
CA THR A 420 23.78 -13.59 -31.49
C THR A 420 23.49 -13.84 -30.03
N LEU A 421 22.20 -14.02 -29.66
CA LEU A 421 21.82 -14.36 -28.30
C LEU A 421 22.28 -15.77 -27.92
N THR A 422 22.88 -15.92 -26.74
CA THR A 422 23.29 -17.24 -26.22
C THR A 422 22.08 -18.09 -25.88
N TYR A 423 21.04 -17.50 -25.33
CA TYR A 423 19.81 -18.17 -24.93
C TYR A 423 18.61 -17.63 -25.70
N THR A 424 17.72 -18.52 -26.08
CA THR A 424 16.41 -18.15 -26.61
C THR A 424 15.48 -17.67 -25.49
N PHE A 425 14.43 -16.94 -25.84
CA PHE A 425 13.40 -16.54 -24.87
C PHE A 425 12.76 -17.76 -24.18
N VAL A 426 12.49 -18.83 -24.93
CA VAL A 426 11.88 -20.06 -24.41
C VAL A 426 12.79 -20.77 -23.39
N GLU A 427 14.10 -20.76 -23.60
CA GLU A 427 15.05 -21.30 -22.61
C GLU A 427 15.02 -20.51 -21.31
N SER A 428 14.96 -19.18 -21.39
CA SER A 428 14.81 -18.31 -20.21
C SER A 428 13.50 -18.61 -19.46
N VAL A 429 12.37 -18.76 -20.17
CA VAL A 429 11.09 -19.10 -19.55
C VAL A 429 11.13 -20.46 -18.86
N LYS A 430 11.72 -21.49 -19.53
CA LYS A 430 11.89 -22.83 -18.91
C LYS A 430 12.74 -22.79 -17.66
N ALA A 431 13.83 -22.02 -17.66
CA ALA A 431 14.71 -21.88 -16.51
C ALA A 431 14.01 -21.20 -15.30
N THR A 432 13.05 -20.31 -15.54
CA THR A 432 12.30 -19.61 -14.46
C THR A 432 11.14 -20.43 -13.91
N PHE A 433 10.68 -21.47 -14.57
CA PHE A 433 9.51 -22.28 -14.17
C PHE A 433 9.53 -22.76 -12.71
N PRO A 434 10.62 -23.32 -12.15
CA PRO A 434 10.64 -23.76 -10.75
C PRO A 434 10.35 -22.61 -9.77
N PHE A 435 10.78 -21.40 -10.08
CA PHE A 435 10.58 -20.22 -9.24
C PHE A 435 9.13 -19.72 -9.33
N TYR A 436 8.44 -19.92 -10.44
CA TYR A 436 7.01 -19.64 -10.54
C TYR A 436 6.17 -20.58 -9.66
N VAL A 437 6.58 -21.85 -9.53
CA VAL A 437 5.95 -22.75 -8.57
C VAL A 437 6.21 -22.31 -7.13
N LEU A 438 7.45 -21.91 -6.79
CA LEU A 438 7.77 -21.40 -5.45
C LEU A 438 7.02 -20.08 -5.14
N ARG A 439 6.89 -19.20 -6.13
CA ARG A 439 6.05 -17.98 -6.04
C ARG A 439 4.60 -18.33 -5.66
N LEU A 440 4.02 -19.33 -6.31
CA LEU A 440 2.67 -19.81 -6.00
C LEU A 440 2.57 -20.36 -4.58
N VAL A 441 3.54 -21.16 -4.13
CA VAL A 441 3.58 -21.70 -2.76
C VAL A 441 3.63 -20.57 -1.73
N GLY A 442 4.51 -19.58 -1.93
CA GLY A 442 4.58 -18.40 -1.08
C GLY A 442 3.26 -17.60 -1.03
N GLY A 443 2.63 -17.43 -2.18
CA GLY A 443 1.32 -16.77 -2.30
C GLY A 443 0.20 -17.53 -1.58
N LEU A 444 0.17 -18.87 -1.68
CA LEU A 444 -0.81 -19.71 -0.99
C LEU A 444 -0.66 -19.65 0.53
N LEU A 445 0.56 -19.65 1.05
CA LEU A 445 0.82 -19.48 2.49
C LEU A 445 0.31 -18.11 2.97
N TYR A 446 0.58 -17.05 2.23
CA TYR A 446 0.13 -15.70 2.55
C TYR A 446 -1.40 -15.59 2.52
N LEU A 447 -2.06 -16.10 1.49
CA LEU A 447 -3.52 -16.16 1.39
C LEU A 447 -4.12 -16.99 2.52
N GLY A 448 -3.54 -18.12 2.87
CA GLY A 448 -3.97 -18.95 4.00
C GLY A 448 -3.96 -18.17 5.32
N GLY A 449 -2.89 -17.40 5.56
CA GLY A 449 -2.81 -16.46 6.69
C GLY A 449 -3.91 -15.40 6.68
N MET A 450 -4.21 -14.80 5.51
CA MET A 450 -5.31 -13.85 5.35
C MET A 450 -6.69 -14.47 5.64
N CYS A 451 -6.92 -15.71 5.25
CA CYS A 451 -8.15 -16.45 5.58
C CYS A 451 -8.28 -16.68 7.09
N VAL A 452 -7.18 -17.00 7.76
CA VAL A 452 -7.15 -17.09 9.24
C VAL A 452 -7.49 -15.73 9.89
N MET A 453 -6.96 -14.63 9.35
CA MET A 453 -7.30 -13.28 9.80
C MET A 453 -8.78 -12.98 9.62
N LEU A 454 -9.35 -13.25 8.44
CA LEU A 454 -10.76 -13.03 8.16
C LEU A 454 -11.65 -13.77 9.18
N TRP A 455 -11.37 -15.05 9.40
CA TRP A 455 -12.08 -15.85 10.41
C TRP A 455 -11.97 -15.26 11.82
N ASN A 456 -10.76 -14.86 12.23
CA ASN A 456 -10.51 -14.33 13.58
C ASN A 456 -11.19 -12.96 13.80
N VAL A 457 -11.14 -12.07 12.79
CA VAL A 457 -11.84 -10.78 12.82
C VAL A 457 -13.34 -10.98 12.85
N PHE A 458 -13.89 -11.89 12.01
CA PHE A 458 -15.31 -12.21 11.99
C PHE A 458 -15.79 -12.74 13.36
N LYS A 459 -15.06 -13.67 13.97
CA LYS A 459 -15.37 -14.17 15.32
C LYS A 459 -15.31 -13.08 16.38
N THR A 460 -14.32 -12.19 16.30
CA THR A 460 -14.21 -11.04 17.21
C THR A 460 -15.39 -10.09 17.07
N ALA A 461 -15.80 -9.81 15.84
CA ALA A 461 -16.92 -8.92 15.55
C ALA A 461 -18.27 -9.50 15.98
N THR A 462 -18.53 -10.79 15.71
CA THR A 462 -19.81 -11.44 16.04
C THR A 462 -20.02 -11.70 17.52
N GLN A 463 -18.93 -11.80 18.31
CA GLN A 463 -18.98 -11.94 19.77
C GLN A 463 -18.96 -10.59 20.50
N GLY A 464 -18.73 -9.51 19.75
CA GLY A 464 -18.64 -8.16 20.27
C GLY A 464 -19.93 -7.36 20.09
N ARG A 465 -19.93 -6.17 20.69
CA ARG A 465 -20.95 -5.14 20.47
C ARG A 465 -20.25 -3.86 20.06
N SER A 466 -20.85 -3.11 19.16
CA SER A 466 -20.34 -1.77 18.85
C SER A 466 -20.46 -0.90 20.11
N VAL A 467 -19.34 -0.33 20.55
CA VAL A 467 -19.29 0.56 21.72
C VAL A 467 -19.04 1.99 21.20
N GLU A 468 -19.81 2.94 21.71
CA GLU A 468 -19.52 4.36 21.51
C GLU A 468 -18.38 4.76 22.43
N VAL A 469 -17.24 5.11 21.86
CA VAL A 469 -16.08 5.60 22.60
C VAL A 469 -16.22 7.11 22.79
N GLN A 470 -16.32 7.53 24.05
CA GLN A 470 -16.46 8.94 24.42
C GLN A 470 -15.16 9.71 24.13
N ILE A 471 -15.33 10.95 23.70
CA ILE A 471 -14.20 11.86 23.51
C ILE A 471 -13.76 12.36 24.88
N PRO A 472 -12.48 12.19 25.27
CA PRO A 472 -12.00 12.66 26.56
C PRO A 472 -12.23 14.17 26.75
N MET A 473 -12.79 14.57 27.90
CA MET A 473 -12.77 15.98 28.29
C MET A 473 -11.33 16.39 28.59
N LEU A 474 -10.80 17.33 27.82
CA LEU A 474 -9.51 17.92 28.15
C LEU A 474 -9.71 18.72 29.43
N ALA A 475 -8.87 18.48 30.44
CA ALA A 475 -8.83 19.35 31.61
C ALA A 475 -8.60 20.79 31.13
N ALA A 476 -9.41 21.72 31.58
CA ALA A 476 -9.15 23.10 31.34
C ALA A 476 -7.76 23.41 31.90
N HIS A 477 -6.81 23.72 31.03
CA HIS A 477 -5.52 24.19 31.50
C HIS A 477 -5.77 25.54 32.20
N ALA A 478 -5.67 25.53 33.54
CA ALA A 478 -5.60 26.70 34.34
C ALA A 478 -4.37 27.55 33.98
#